data_2e01d96ef201a4e71b18bf509914c632
#
_entry.id   2e01d96ef201a4e71b18bf509914c632
#
_cell.length_a   1.000
_cell.length_b   1.000
_cell.length_c   1.000
_cell.angle_alpha   90.00
_cell.angle_beta   90.00
_cell.angle_gamma   90.00
#
_symmetry.space_group_name_H-M   'P 1'
#
loop_
_entity.id
_entity.type
_entity.pdbx_description
1 polymer ?
#
loop_
_entity_poly.entity_id
_entity_poly.type
_entity_poly.pdbx_seq_one_letter_code
_entity_poly.pdbx_strand_id
1 'polypeptide(L)'
;MPTITLPDGSSRQYPNPVSVLDVAADIGPGLAKATLAGVVDGTLVDASHTMSDDASLSVVTTKSDEALPLLRHSTAHLLAQAVKQLFPTAQVTIGPVIEEGFFYDFAFERAFTPEDLTLIEARMAELVEQAIPLERSTLPRDEAAVSYTHLTLPTICSV
;
A
#
# COMPACT_ATOMS: atom_id res chain seq x y z
N MET A 1 -7.82 -24.69 -11.12
CA MET A 1 -8.66 -23.69 -11.80
C MET A 1 -9.51 -23.04 -10.71
N PRO A 2 -9.09 -21.89 -10.18
CA PRO A 2 -9.82 -21.24 -9.10
C PRO A 2 -11.18 -20.71 -9.59
N THR A 3 -12.19 -20.84 -8.73
CA THR A 3 -13.50 -20.25 -8.91
C THR A 3 -13.64 -19.09 -7.91
N ILE A 4 -13.76 -17.89 -8.42
CA ILE A 4 -13.85 -16.68 -7.59
C ILE A 4 -15.32 -16.27 -7.49
N THR A 5 -15.83 -16.25 -6.26
CA THR A 5 -17.20 -15.83 -5.95
C THR A 5 -17.23 -14.37 -5.53
N LEU A 6 -18.08 -13.58 -6.16
CA LEU A 6 -18.22 -12.15 -5.92
C LEU A 6 -19.38 -11.86 -4.93
N PRO A 7 -19.44 -10.66 -4.32
CA PRO A 7 -20.46 -10.32 -3.32
C PRO A 7 -21.91 -10.37 -3.84
N ASP A 8 -22.12 -10.24 -5.15
CA ASP A 8 -23.44 -10.36 -5.79
C ASP A 8 -23.89 -11.82 -6.00
N GLY A 9 -23.06 -12.79 -5.57
CA GLY A 9 -23.29 -14.22 -5.72
C GLY A 9 -22.86 -14.77 -7.08
N SER A 10 -22.38 -13.95 -7.99
CA SER A 10 -21.82 -14.44 -9.26
C SER A 10 -20.46 -15.11 -9.04
N SER A 11 -20.13 -16.09 -9.89
CA SER A 11 -18.86 -16.81 -9.80
C SER A 11 -18.18 -16.78 -11.16
N ARG A 12 -16.85 -16.65 -11.14
CA ARG A 12 -15.99 -16.67 -12.34
C ARG A 12 -14.90 -17.70 -12.18
N GLN A 13 -14.70 -18.52 -13.20
CA GLN A 13 -13.68 -19.55 -13.20
C GLN A 13 -12.49 -19.12 -14.06
N TYR A 14 -11.28 -19.32 -13.52
CA TYR A 14 -10.05 -18.92 -14.20
C TYR A 14 -9.16 -20.13 -14.48
N PRO A 15 -8.53 -20.23 -15.67
CA PRO A 15 -7.69 -21.37 -16.02
C PRO A 15 -6.38 -21.43 -15.22
N ASN A 16 -5.91 -20.31 -14.71
CA ASN A 16 -4.67 -20.13 -13.95
C ASN A 16 -4.96 -19.37 -12.65
N PRO A 17 -4.02 -19.36 -11.69
CA PRO A 17 -4.07 -18.41 -10.57
C PRO A 17 -4.29 -16.99 -11.06
N VAL A 18 -5.15 -16.25 -10.34
CA VAL A 18 -5.61 -14.92 -10.77
C VAL A 18 -5.45 -13.92 -9.65
N SER A 19 -4.98 -12.71 -9.96
CA SER A 19 -4.87 -11.64 -8.97
C SER A 19 -6.20 -10.92 -8.75
N VAL A 20 -6.32 -10.22 -7.62
CA VAL A 20 -7.46 -9.34 -7.34
C VAL A 20 -7.65 -8.32 -8.47
N LEU A 21 -6.54 -7.73 -8.95
CA LEU A 21 -6.56 -6.74 -10.02
C LEU A 21 -7.02 -7.35 -11.36
N ASP A 22 -6.60 -8.58 -11.68
CA ASP A 22 -7.04 -9.27 -12.90
C ASP A 22 -8.53 -9.57 -12.87
N VAL A 23 -9.06 -10.00 -11.72
CA VAL A 23 -10.52 -10.19 -11.55
C VAL A 23 -11.26 -8.87 -11.72
N ALA A 24 -10.74 -7.79 -11.13
CA ALA A 24 -11.34 -6.46 -11.29
C ALA A 24 -11.31 -5.99 -12.75
N ALA A 25 -10.23 -6.27 -13.48
CA ALA A 25 -10.09 -5.94 -14.90
C ALA A 25 -11.06 -6.75 -15.78
N ASP A 26 -11.26 -8.03 -15.46
CA ASP A 26 -12.22 -8.90 -16.15
C ASP A 26 -13.68 -8.48 -15.91
N ILE A 27 -13.99 -7.88 -14.74
CA ILE A 27 -15.30 -7.28 -14.48
C ILE A 27 -15.47 -5.99 -15.29
N GLY A 28 -14.45 -5.14 -15.33
CA GLY A 28 -14.46 -3.95 -16.13
C GLY A 28 -13.29 -2.99 -15.85
N PRO A 29 -12.86 -2.23 -16.87
CA PRO A 29 -11.69 -1.34 -16.77
C PRO A 29 -11.88 -0.21 -15.75
N GLY A 30 -13.12 0.22 -15.51
CA GLY A 30 -13.43 1.21 -14.49
C GLY A 30 -13.20 0.68 -13.07
N LEU A 31 -13.55 -0.59 -12.81
CA LEU A 31 -13.32 -1.24 -11.54
C LEU A 31 -11.82 -1.47 -11.32
N ALA A 32 -11.10 -1.97 -12.32
CA ALA A 32 -9.65 -2.15 -12.25
C ALA A 32 -8.92 -0.85 -11.85
N LYS A 33 -9.30 0.27 -12.49
CA LYS A 33 -8.72 1.58 -12.18
C LYS A 33 -9.05 2.07 -10.76
N ALA A 34 -10.21 1.69 -10.23
CA ALA A 34 -10.66 2.09 -8.90
C ALA A 34 -10.20 1.14 -7.79
N THR A 35 -9.60 -0.01 -8.14
CA THR A 35 -9.17 -1.03 -7.19
C THR A 35 -8.00 -0.53 -6.34
N LEU A 36 -8.16 -0.59 -5.03
CA LEU A 36 -7.12 -0.29 -4.04
C LEU A 36 -6.55 -1.58 -3.44
N ALA A 37 -7.43 -2.55 -3.17
CA ALA A 37 -7.10 -3.80 -2.50
C ALA A 37 -8.22 -4.84 -2.77
N GLY A 38 -8.13 -6.01 -2.17
CA GLY A 38 -9.21 -7.01 -2.12
C GLY A 38 -9.44 -7.54 -0.72
N VAL A 39 -10.64 -8.02 -0.47
CA VAL A 39 -10.93 -8.87 0.69
C VAL A 39 -11.16 -10.27 0.17
N VAL A 40 -10.21 -11.17 0.45
CA VAL A 40 -10.24 -12.58 0.06
C VAL A 40 -10.56 -13.41 1.29
N ASP A 41 -11.67 -14.14 1.26
CA ASP A 41 -12.17 -14.96 2.38
C ASP A 41 -12.19 -14.23 3.72
N GLY A 42 -12.60 -12.95 3.69
CA GLY A 42 -12.67 -12.08 4.85
C GLY A 42 -11.32 -11.43 5.27
N THR A 43 -10.23 -11.70 4.54
CA THR A 43 -8.91 -11.12 4.82
C THR A 43 -8.59 -10.04 3.81
N LEU A 44 -8.19 -8.86 4.29
CA LEU A 44 -7.73 -7.76 3.45
C LEU A 44 -6.37 -8.09 2.85
N VAL A 45 -6.25 -8.00 1.53
CA VAL A 45 -5.05 -8.33 0.77
C VAL A 45 -4.73 -7.25 -0.27
N ASP A 46 -3.49 -7.21 -0.71
CA ASP A 46 -3.04 -6.34 -1.78
C ASP A 46 -3.73 -6.65 -3.12
N ALA A 47 -3.85 -5.65 -3.99
CA ALA A 47 -4.44 -5.83 -5.32
C ALA A 47 -3.66 -6.82 -6.21
N SER A 48 -2.37 -7.00 -5.96
CA SER A 48 -1.51 -7.99 -6.62
C SER A 48 -1.62 -9.41 -6.04
N HIS A 49 -2.34 -9.58 -4.92
CA HIS A 49 -2.50 -10.90 -4.30
C HIS A 49 -3.13 -11.90 -5.26
N THR A 50 -2.49 -13.06 -5.40
CA THR A 50 -2.89 -14.11 -6.35
C THR A 50 -3.64 -15.23 -5.62
N MET A 51 -4.82 -15.55 -6.12
CA MET A 51 -5.67 -16.63 -5.66
C MET A 51 -5.45 -17.87 -6.55
N SER A 52 -5.01 -18.97 -5.95
CA SER A 52 -4.75 -20.25 -6.64
C SER A 52 -5.89 -21.25 -6.47
N ASP A 53 -6.70 -21.08 -5.45
CA ASP A 53 -7.82 -21.93 -5.07
C ASP A 53 -9.14 -21.16 -5.12
N ASP A 54 -10.26 -21.89 -4.95
CA ASP A 54 -11.58 -21.29 -4.87
C ASP A 54 -11.63 -20.32 -3.68
N ALA A 55 -12.15 -19.12 -3.91
CA ALA A 55 -12.18 -18.06 -2.90
C ALA A 55 -13.36 -17.11 -3.09
N SER A 56 -13.78 -16.46 -2.03
CA SER A 56 -14.65 -15.30 -2.10
C SER A 56 -13.82 -14.04 -2.25
N LEU A 57 -14.19 -13.12 -3.13
CA LEU A 57 -13.50 -11.86 -3.35
C LEU A 57 -14.47 -10.68 -3.32
N SER A 58 -14.18 -9.70 -2.47
CA SER A 58 -14.74 -8.35 -2.55
C SER A 58 -13.65 -7.36 -2.94
N VAL A 59 -13.87 -6.60 -4.01
CA VAL A 59 -12.90 -5.59 -4.47
C VAL A 59 -13.07 -4.31 -3.66
N VAL A 60 -11.99 -3.86 -3.04
CA VAL A 60 -11.93 -2.62 -2.26
C VAL A 60 -11.63 -1.45 -3.19
N THR A 61 -12.49 -0.44 -3.17
CA THR A 61 -12.35 0.80 -3.95
C THR A 61 -12.41 2.00 -3.00
N THR A 62 -12.21 3.22 -3.52
CA THR A 62 -12.31 4.46 -2.73
C THR A 62 -13.66 4.67 -2.04
N LYS A 63 -14.69 3.88 -2.39
CA LYS A 63 -16.03 3.93 -1.79
C LYS A 63 -16.23 2.89 -0.69
N SER A 64 -15.28 1.99 -0.49
CA SER A 64 -15.33 0.93 0.51
C SER A 64 -14.92 1.46 1.89
N ASP A 65 -15.43 0.88 2.96
CA ASP A 65 -15.11 1.28 4.33
C ASP A 65 -13.62 1.10 4.67
N GLU A 66 -12.99 0.09 4.05
CA GLU A 66 -11.57 -0.21 4.20
C GLU A 66 -10.65 0.81 3.49
N ALA A 67 -11.19 1.63 2.60
CA ALA A 67 -10.38 2.55 1.78
C ALA A 67 -9.67 3.61 2.62
N LEU A 68 -10.37 4.21 3.58
CA LEU A 68 -9.79 5.30 4.38
C LEU A 68 -8.60 4.86 5.23
N PRO A 69 -8.66 3.74 5.97
CA PRO A 69 -7.48 3.20 6.66
C PRO A 69 -6.31 2.89 5.70
N LEU A 70 -6.58 2.31 4.54
CA LEU A 70 -5.55 2.02 3.52
C LEU A 70 -4.88 3.30 3.00
N LEU A 71 -5.67 4.31 2.67
CA LEU A 71 -5.15 5.59 2.19
C LEU A 71 -4.33 6.31 3.26
N ARG A 72 -4.78 6.29 4.51
CA ARG A 72 -4.03 6.85 5.65
C ARG A 72 -2.68 6.16 5.82
N HIS A 73 -2.67 4.83 5.77
CA HIS A 73 -1.44 4.04 5.86
C HIS A 73 -0.46 4.35 4.71
N SER A 74 -0.96 4.35 3.48
CA SER A 74 -0.15 4.70 2.29
C SER A 74 0.38 6.14 2.36
N THR A 75 -0.43 7.08 2.87
CA THR A 75 -0.01 8.47 3.04
C THR A 75 1.07 8.60 4.13
N ALA A 76 0.99 7.82 5.21
CA ALA A 76 2.04 7.79 6.23
C ALA A 76 3.38 7.32 5.63
N HIS A 77 3.36 6.30 4.78
CA HIS A 77 4.56 5.85 4.07
C HIS A 77 5.09 6.88 3.08
N LEU A 78 4.21 7.55 2.34
CA LEU A 78 4.58 8.63 1.44
C LEU A 78 5.25 9.79 2.18
N LEU A 79 4.73 10.15 3.37
CA LEU A 79 5.34 11.13 4.27
C LEU A 79 6.76 10.70 4.68
N ALA A 80 6.93 9.45 5.11
CA ALA A 80 8.24 8.92 5.50
C ALA A 80 9.25 8.97 4.36
N GLN A 81 8.81 8.64 3.14
CA GLN A 81 9.61 8.73 1.92
C GLN A 81 10.04 10.18 1.63
N ALA A 82 9.13 11.12 1.67
CA ALA A 82 9.41 12.54 1.43
C ALA A 82 10.41 13.09 2.46
N VAL A 83 10.16 12.81 3.75
CA VAL A 83 11.08 13.23 4.84
C VAL A 83 12.46 12.63 4.65
N LYS A 84 12.57 11.34 4.34
CA LYS A 84 13.87 10.68 4.15
C LYS A 84 14.66 11.24 2.97
N GLN A 85 13.99 11.66 1.91
CA GLN A 85 14.63 12.29 0.74
C GLN A 85 15.08 13.73 1.00
N LEU A 86 14.30 14.50 1.75
CA LEU A 86 14.64 15.90 2.08
C LEU A 86 15.63 15.98 3.24
N PHE A 87 15.53 15.08 4.20
CA PHE A 87 16.32 15.04 5.43
C PHE A 87 16.95 13.65 5.62
N PRO A 88 18.05 13.33 4.90
CA PRO A 88 18.64 11.98 4.91
C PRO A 88 19.08 11.49 6.29
N THR A 89 19.40 12.42 7.21
CA THR A 89 19.80 12.12 8.60
C THR A 89 18.61 11.80 9.51
N ALA A 90 17.38 12.18 9.11
CA ALA A 90 16.18 11.82 9.87
C ALA A 90 15.99 10.30 9.85
N GLN A 91 15.83 9.70 11.03
CA GLN A 91 15.55 8.28 11.17
C GLN A 91 14.05 8.07 11.26
N VAL A 92 13.55 7.23 10.37
CA VAL A 92 12.15 6.81 10.34
C VAL A 92 11.93 5.81 11.47
N THR A 93 10.94 6.05 12.34
CA THR A 93 10.65 5.18 13.46
C THR A 93 9.31 4.46 13.26
N ILE A 94 8.21 5.05 13.66
CA ILE A 94 6.88 4.43 13.59
C ILE A 94 5.84 5.45 13.12
N GLY A 95 4.89 4.97 12.30
CA GLY A 95 3.82 5.80 11.72
C GLY A 95 2.48 5.06 11.70
N PRO A 96 1.85 4.81 12.87
CA PRO A 96 0.58 4.11 12.93
C PRO A 96 -0.58 4.97 12.40
N VAL A 97 -1.57 4.28 11.82
CA VAL A 97 -2.88 4.86 11.55
C VAL A 97 -3.67 4.90 12.85
N ILE A 98 -4.37 6.00 13.07
CA ILE A 98 -5.25 6.23 14.21
C ILE A 98 -6.67 6.53 13.72
N GLU A 99 -7.64 6.61 14.64
CA GLU A 99 -9.06 6.79 14.32
C GLU A 99 -9.34 8.04 13.46
N GLU A 100 -8.65 9.15 13.72
CA GLU A 100 -8.85 10.42 13.01
C GLU A 100 -7.71 10.80 12.06
N GLY A 101 -6.79 9.85 11.72
CA GLY A 101 -5.67 10.18 10.85
C GLY A 101 -4.51 9.20 10.97
N PHE A 102 -3.32 9.73 10.95
CA PHE A 102 -2.07 9.04 11.25
C PHE A 102 -1.08 10.04 11.85
N PHE A 103 -0.05 9.54 12.50
CA PHE A 103 1.13 10.33 12.84
C PHE A 103 2.38 9.56 12.43
N TYR A 104 3.51 10.24 12.40
CA TYR A 104 4.78 9.60 12.11
C TYR A 104 5.87 10.19 12.99
N ASP A 105 6.58 9.35 13.72
CA ASP A 105 7.70 9.74 14.55
C ASP A 105 9.01 9.64 13.78
N PHE A 106 9.81 10.70 13.88
CA PHE A 106 11.14 10.75 13.31
C PHE A 106 12.15 11.11 14.40
N ALA A 107 13.21 10.33 14.51
CA ALA A 107 14.36 10.74 15.28
C ALA A 107 15.22 11.66 14.40
N PHE A 108 15.26 12.93 14.73
CA PHE A 108 15.98 13.97 13.99
C PHE A 108 16.68 14.92 14.97
N GLU A 109 17.77 15.51 14.56
CA GLU A 109 18.62 16.38 15.42
C GLU A 109 17.94 17.68 15.85
N ARG A 110 16.87 18.10 15.19
CA ARG A 110 16.06 19.27 15.49
C ARG A 110 14.57 19.03 15.24
N ALA A 111 13.74 19.90 15.77
CA ALA A 111 12.31 19.89 15.43
C ALA A 111 12.09 20.35 13.97
N PHE A 112 11.07 19.84 13.32
CA PHE A 112 10.62 20.35 12.03
C PHE A 112 9.98 21.72 12.19
N THR A 113 10.31 22.65 11.29
CA THR A 113 9.73 23.98 11.23
C THR A 113 8.51 24.01 10.30
N PRO A 114 7.67 25.07 10.35
CA PRO A 114 6.58 25.23 9.38
C PRO A 114 7.06 25.24 7.91
N GLU A 115 8.25 25.78 7.65
CA GLU A 115 8.87 25.80 6.33
C GLU A 115 9.24 24.39 5.87
N ASP A 116 9.76 23.56 6.78
CA ASP A 116 10.03 22.14 6.49
C ASP A 116 8.75 21.40 6.12
N LEU A 117 7.64 21.65 6.83
CA LEU A 117 6.35 21.03 6.53
C LEU A 117 5.87 21.38 5.12
N THR A 118 6.04 22.64 4.70
CA THR A 118 5.71 23.07 3.33
C THR A 118 6.56 22.34 2.28
N LEU A 119 7.85 22.16 2.55
CA LEU A 119 8.74 21.40 1.66
C LEU A 119 8.36 19.93 1.58
N ILE A 120 8.01 19.31 2.73
CA ILE A 120 7.58 17.93 2.81
C ILE A 120 6.28 17.73 2.00
N GLU A 121 5.29 18.60 2.17
CA GLU A 121 4.03 18.55 1.43
C GLU A 121 4.25 18.65 -0.08
N ALA A 122 5.06 19.62 -0.52
CA ALA A 122 5.43 19.76 -1.92
C ALA A 122 6.11 18.48 -2.48
N ARG A 123 7.03 17.90 -1.69
CA ARG A 123 7.72 16.67 -2.09
C ARG A 123 6.78 15.47 -2.15
N MET A 124 5.84 15.36 -1.22
CA MET A 124 4.80 14.33 -1.27
C MET A 124 3.96 14.45 -2.55
N ALA A 125 3.56 15.66 -2.94
CA ALA A 125 2.81 15.88 -4.18
C ALA A 125 3.62 15.43 -5.42
N GLU A 126 4.90 15.79 -5.50
CA GLU A 126 5.79 15.34 -6.59
C GLU A 126 5.92 13.81 -6.65
N LEU A 127 6.01 13.13 -5.50
CA LEU A 127 6.08 11.67 -5.44
C LEU A 127 4.79 11.00 -5.92
N VAL A 128 3.63 11.60 -5.62
CA VAL A 128 2.34 11.13 -6.14
C VAL A 128 2.29 11.25 -7.66
N GLU A 129 2.74 12.38 -8.22
CA GLU A 129 2.78 12.60 -9.67
C GLU A 129 3.69 11.61 -10.40
N GLN A 130 4.77 11.17 -9.77
CA GLN A 130 5.68 10.17 -10.35
C GLN A 130 5.02 8.81 -10.52
N ALA A 131 3.93 8.52 -9.81
CA ALA A 131 3.18 7.26 -9.87
C ALA A 131 4.09 6.02 -9.85
N ILE A 132 5.07 6.01 -8.94
CA ILE A 132 6.08 4.94 -8.83
C ILE A 132 5.38 3.61 -8.54
N PRO A 133 5.58 2.57 -9.37
CA PRO A 133 4.98 1.27 -9.13
C PRO A 133 5.53 0.66 -7.83
N LEU A 134 4.63 0.08 -7.03
CA LEU A 134 4.99 -0.65 -5.83
C LEU A 134 5.15 -2.13 -6.16
N GLU A 135 6.31 -2.69 -5.86
CA GLU A 135 6.58 -4.12 -6.00
C GLU A 135 6.62 -4.77 -4.63
N ARG A 136 5.78 -5.79 -4.42
CA ARG A 136 5.81 -6.58 -3.20
C ARG A 136 6.83 -7.70 -3.31
N SER A 137 7.74 -7.78 -2.34
CA SER A 137 8.64 -8.91 -2.16
C SER A 137 8.53 -9.47 -0.75
N THR A 138 8.78 -10.76 -0.61
CA THR A 138 8.84 -11.44 0.70
C THR A 138 10.23 -12.01 0.88
N LEU A 139 10.91 -11.64 1.95
CA LEU A 139 12.26 -12.07 2.27
C LEU A 139 12.27 -12.75 3.64
N PRO A 140 13.19 -13.70 3.88
CA PRO A 140 13.50 -14.17 5.23
C PRO A 140 13.91 -12.98 6.13
N ARG A 141 13.57 -13.04 7.42
CA ARG A 141 13.79 -11.92 8.35
C ARG A 141 15.24 -11.41 8.35
N ASP A 142 16.20 -12.31 8.32
CA ASP A 142 17.63 -11.96 8.37
C ASP A 142 18.08 -11.26 7.08
N GLU A 143 17.57 -11.67 5.93
CA GLU A 143 17.83 -11.02 4.65
C GLU A 143 17.15 -9.65 4.56
N ALA A 144 15.93 -9.53 5.07
CA ALA A 144 15.23 -8.25 5.15
C ALA A 144 16.00 -7.25 6.03
N ALA A 145 16.52 -7.68 7.17
CA ALA A 145 17.32 -6.84 8.06
C ALA A 145 18.59 -6.32 7.38
N VAL A 146 19.28 -7.14 6.60
CA VAL A 146 20.48 -6.74 5.82
C VAL A 146 20.10 -5.77 4.70
N SER A 147 19.02 -6.06 3.96
CA SER A 147 18.53 -5.18 2.90
C SER A 147 18.19 -3.78 3.40
N TYR A 148 17.63 -3.69 4.61
CA TYR A 148 17.31 -2.40 5.27
C TYR A 148 18.52 -1.55 5.60
N THR A 149 19.65 -2.16 5.93
CA THR A 149 20.88 -1.43 6.25
C THR A 149 21.60 -0.89 5.02
N HIS A 150 21.35 -1.47 3.84
CA HIS A 150 22.03 -1.13 2.58
C HIS A 150 21.14 -0.37 1.58
N LEU A 151 19.82 -0.33 1.77
CA LEU A 151 18.91 0.36 0.87
C LEU A 151 18.90 1.86 1.15
N THR A 152 19.38 2.63 0.18
CA THR A 152 19.33 4.11 0.16
C THR A 152 18.02 4.63 -0.41
N LEU A 153 17.11 3.76 -0.82
CA LEU A 153 15.80 4.09 -1.39
C LEU A 153 14.69 3.76 -0.38
N PRO A 154 13.53 4.41 -0.50
CA PRO A 154 12.42 4.20 0.42
C PRO A 154 11.86 2.79 0.27
N THR A 155 12.39 1.90 1.06
CA THR A 155 11.81 0.57 1.21
C THR A 155 10.79 0.64 2.32
N ILE A 156 9.54 0.53 1.95
CA ILE A 156 8.42 0.51 2.86
C ILE A 156 8.18 -0.94 3.24
N CYS A 157 8.43 -1.29 4.49
CA CYS A 157 8.08 -2.59 5.05
C CYS A 157 6.84 -2.46 5.91
N SER A 158 5.78 -3.16 5.55
CA SER A 158 4.76 -3.56 6.51
C SER A 158 5.11 -4.96 7.02
N VAL A 159 5.27 -5.08 8.33
CA VAL A 159 5.39 -6.36 9.03
C VAL A 159 4.01 -6.84 9.37
#